data_aeca5f87109be0bc114c729f8bebd36e
#
_entry.id   aeca5f87109be0bc114c729f8bebd36e
#
_cell.length_a   1.000
_cell.length_b   1.000
_cell.length_c   1.000
_cell.angle_alpha   90.00
_cell.angle_beta   90.00
_cell.angle_gamma   90.00
#
_symmetry.space_group_name_H-M   'P 1'
#
loop_
_entity.id
_entity.type
_entity.pdbx_description
1 polymer ?
#
loop_
_entity_poly.entity_id
_entity_poly.type
_entity_poly.pdbx_seq_one_letter_code
_entity_poly.pdbx_strand_id
1 'polypeptide(L)'
;MWFYFQPDVINYLEKHLSKVGDIARGKDVRLSFHPGQFCVLASDNNGIVDNSIIEFEYHTDIARYMGYGNKFQDFKCNVHIGGKRGPQGIIDALRKLSPEARNILTIENAEYTWGLEHSLELVDHCALVLDIHHHWIYSKGEYIESDDNRIKVIKDSWRDVRPVIHYSVSREDVLVEHDPDQLPDYQLLTSLGFTSTRLRAHSDYYWNNSVNNWAATHNEWADIMCEAKQKNLASEPFIKKSL
;
A
#
# COMPACT_ATOMS: atom_id res chain seq x y z
N MET A 1 -20.40 -14.14 -7.75
CA MET A 1 -19.21 -15.02 -7.84
C MET A 1 -19.37 -16.21 -8.80
N TRP A 2 -20.50 -16.93 -8.83
CA TRP A 2 -20.70 -18.12 -9.70
C TRP A 2 -20.31 -17.91 -11.18
N PHE A 3 -20.56 -16.73 -11.76
CA PHE A 3 -20.24 -16.39 -13.16
C PHE A 3 -18.74 -16.54 -13.46
N TYR A 4 -17.85 -16.09 -12.56
CA TYR A 4 -16.40 -16.12 -12.79
C TYR A 4 -15.79 -17.54 -12.74
N PHE A 5 -16.51 -18.54 -12.25
CA PHE A 5 -16.08 -19.92 -12.20
C PHE A 5 -16.56 -20.76 -13.39
N GLN A 6 -17.22 -20.14 -14.38
CA GLN A 6 -17.61 -20.84 -15.60
C GLN A 6 -16.37 -21.11 -16.46
N PRO A 7 -16.19 -22.32 -17.02
CA PRO A 7 -14.99 -22.67 -17.80
C PRO A 7 -14.73 -21.76 -19.00
N ASP A 8 -15.77 -21.33 -19.69
CA ASP A 8 -15.67 -20.39 -20.82
C ASP A 8 -15.23 -18.99 -20.38
N VAL A 9 -15.69 -18.52 -19.22
CA VAL A 9 -15.26 -17.25 -18.61
C VAL A 9 -13.81 -17.34 -18.17
N ILE A 10 -13.41 -18.43 -17.50
CA ILE A 10 -12.01 -18.65 -17.09
C ILE A 10 -11.09 -18.64 -18.31
N ASN A 11 -11.41 -19.44 -19.36
CA ASN A 11 -10.63 -19.49 -20.58
C ASN A 11 -10.51 -18.11 -21.27
N TYR A 12 -11.59 -17.33 -21.25
CA TYR A 12 -11.57 -15.97 -21.78
C TYR A 12 -10.64 -15.07 -20.98
N LEU A 13 -10.75 -15.09 -19.65
CA LEU A 13 -9.91 -14.29 -18.75
C LEU A 13 -8.43 -14.66 -18.89
N GLU A 14 -8.08 -15.92 -18.83
CA GLU A 14 -6.70 -16.40 -19.02
C GLU A 14 -6.11 -15.91 -20.35
N LYS A 15 -6.84 -16.08 -21.44
CA LYS A 15 -6.41 -15.65 -22.77
C LYS A 15 -6.13 -14.15 -22.86
N HIS A 16 -6.90 -13.33 -22.17
CA HIS A 16 -6.77 -11.87 -22.27
C HIS A 16 -5.83 -11.30 -21.21
N LEU A 17 -5.87 -11.82 -19.99
CA LEU A 17 -5.03 -11.36 -18.90
C LEU A 17 -3.57 -11.81 -19.06
N SER A 18 -3.31 -12.99 -19.62
CA SER A 18 -1.94 -13.41 -19.94
C SER A 18 -1.22 -12.39 -20.82
N LYS A 19 -1.91 -11.82 -21.81
CA LYS A 19 -1.34 -10.77 -22.67
C LYS A 19 -0.99 -9.49 -21.91
N VAL A 20 -1.80 -9.13 -20.90
CA VAL A 20 -1.52 -7.98 -20.04
C VAL A 20 -0.24 -8.23 -19.23
N GLY A 21 -0.13 -9.42 -18.65
CA GLY A 21 1.09 -9.82 -17.94
C GLY A 21 2.34 -9.84 -18.85
N ASP A 22 2.22 -10.35 -20.08
CA ASP A 22 3.32 -10.36 -21.05
C ASP A 22 3.76 -8.94 -21.43
N ILE A 23 2.81 -8.02 -21.62
CA ILE A 23 3.10 -6.61 -21.92
C ILE A 23 3.81 -5.96 -20.72
N ALA A 24 3.35 -6.20 -19.50
CA ALA A 24 3.96 -5.63 -18.31
C ALA A 24 5.40 -6.12 -18.13
N ARG A 25 5.63 -7.43 -18.23
CA ARG A 25 6.97 -8.03 -18.17
C ARG A 25 7.88 -7.53 -19.31
N GLY A 26 7.34 -7.45 -20.53
CA GLY A 26 8.11 -6.97 -21.70
C GLY A 26 8.49 -5.48 -21.62
N LYS A 27 7.79 -4.71 -20.77
CA LYS A 27 8.07 -3.28 -20.53
C LYS A 27 8.72 -3.01 -19.17
N ASP A 28 9.06 -4.06 -18.42
CA ASP A 28 9.60 -3.96 -17.06
C ASP A 28 8.71 -3.11 -16.13
N VAL A 29 7.38 -3.30 -16.22
CA VAL A 29 6.40 -2.61 -15.40
C VAL A 29 5.94 -3.53 -14.26
N ARG A 30 6.14 -3.11 -13.02
CA ARG A 30 5.58 -3.80 -11.84
C ARG A 30 4.10 -3.49 -11.72
N LEU A 31 3.30 -4.55 -11.63
CA LEU A 31 1.86 -4.45 -11.42
C LEU A 31 1.50 -4.65 -9.95
N SER A 32 0.42 -3.98 -9.53
CA SER A 32 -0.11 -4.15 -8.19
C SER A 32 -1.62 -4.02 -8.17
N PHE A 33 -2.22 -4.67 -7.16
CA PHE A 33 -3.61 -4.45 -6.76
C PHE A 33 -3.68 -3.89 -5.35
N HIS A 34 -4.78 -3.21 -5.08
CA HIS A 34 -5.18 -2.78 -3.76
C HIS A 34 -6.67 -3.08 -3.60
N PRO A 35 -7.06 -4.21 -2.97
CA PRO A 35 -8.45 -4.50 -2.63
C PRO A 35 -9.08 -3.37 -1.85
N GLY A 36 -10.41 -3.26 -1.96
CA GLY A 36 -11.14 -2.19 -1.27
C GLY A 36 -11.02 -2.26 0.25
N GLN A 37 -11.36 -1.17 0.92
CA GLN A 37 -11.32 -1.03 2.39
C GLN A 37 -12.13 -2.08 3.17
N PHE A 38 -12.95 -2.86 2.50
CA PHE A 38 -13.73 -3.94 3.09
C PHE A 38 -12.99 -5.29 3.16
N CYS A 39 -11.82 -5.40 2.55
CA CYS A 39 -10.92 -6.54 2.69
C CYS A 39 -10.19 -6.45 4.04
N VAL A 40 -10.79 -6.97 5.11
CA VAL A 40 -10.32 -6.86 6.49
C VAL A 40 -9.91 -8.24 7.01
N LEU A 41 -8.69 -8.66 6.70
CA LEU A 41 -8.15 -9.99 7.04
C LEU A 41 -8.03 -10.24 8.55
N ALA A 42 -7.90 -9.20 9.37
CA ALA A 42 -7.76 -9.30 10.82
C ALA A 42 -9.03 -8.86 11.61
N SER A 43 -10.21 -9.03 11.01
CA SER A 43 -11.48 -8.79 11.72
C SER A 43 -11.66 -9.77 12.88
N ASP A 44 -12.36 -9.32 13.94
CA ASP A 44 -12.86 -10.18 15.03
C ASP A 44 -14.13 -10.96 14.63
N ASN A 45 -14.71 -10.68 13.47
CA ASN A 45 -15.83 -11.40 12.88
C ASN A 45 -15.32 -12.39 11.82
N ASN A 46 -15.46 -13.68 12.07
CA ASN A 46 -15.01 -14.74 11.16
C ASN A 46 -15.65 -14.63 9.76
N GLY A 47 -16.93 -14.25 9.65
CA GLY A 47 -17.59 -14.08 8.36
C GLY A 47 -16.98 -12.95 7.51
N ILE A 48 -16.50 -11.88 8.16
CA ILE A 48 -15.76 -10.81 7.48
C ILE A 48 -14.39 -11.32 7.03
N VAL A 49 -13.68 -12.09 7.87
CA VAL A 49 -12.40 -12.70 7.50
C VAL A 49 -12.56 -13.64 6.31
N ASP A 50 -13.55 -14.52 6.32
CA ASP A 50 -13.78 -15.47 5.24
C ASP A 50 -14.15 -14.77 3.92
N ASN A 51 -14.96 -13.72 3.96
CA ASN A 51 -15.25 -12.89 2.78
C ASN A 51 -14.00 -12.15 2.28
N SER A 52 -13.16 -11.66 3.19
CA SER A 52 -11.90 -10.97 2.84
C SER A 52 -10.91 -11.94 2.17
N ILE A 53 -10.85 -13.18 2.65
CA ILE A 53 -10.04 -14.23 2.01
C ILE A 53 -10.56 -14.52 0.59
N ILE A 54 -11.87 -14.66 0.41
CA ILE A 54 -12.49 -14.89 -0.90
C ILE A 54 -12.18 -13.70 -1.84
N GLU A 55 -12.27 -12.47 -1.37
CA GLU A 55 -11.94 -11.27 -2.15
C GLU A 55 -10.45 -11.26 -2.53
N PHE A 56 -9.57 -11.58 -1.59
CA PHE A 56 -8.14 -11.61 -1.84
C PHE A 56 -7.76 -12.73 -2.82
N GLU A 57 -8.32 -13.92 -2.69
CA GLU A 57 -8.13 -15.04 -3.64
C GLU A 57 -8.65 -14.69 -5.05
N TYR A 58 -9.75 -13.94 -5.15
CA TYR A 58 -10.22 -13.43 -6.44
C TYR A 58 -9.17 -12.51 -7.11
N HIS A 59 -8.53 -11.61 -6.36
CA HIS A 59 -7.43 -10.79 -6.88
C HIS A 59 -6.20 -11.64 -7.24
N THR A 60 -5.95 -12.68 -6.46
CA THR A 60 -4.88 -13.67 -6.73
C THR A 60 -5.13 -14.42 -8.02
N ASP A 61 -6.37 -14.84 -8.30
CA ASP A 61 -6.73 -15.51 -9.56
C ASP A 61 -6.47 -14.60 -10.77
N ILE A 62 -6.80 -13.31 -10.67
CA ILE A 62 -6.49 -12.35 -11.73
C ILE A 62 -4.97 -12.23 -11.95
N ALA A 63 -4.19 -12.15 -10.87
CA ALA A 63 -2.72 -12.11 -10.95
C ALA A 63 -2.18 -13.43 -11.57
N ARG A 64 -2.75 -14.57 -11.20
CA ARG A 64 -2.40 -15.90 -11.75
C ARG A 64 -2.68 -15.99 -13.24
N TYR A 65 -3.82 -15.50 -13.71
CA TYR A 65 -4.14 -15.42 -15.15
C TYR A 65 -3.19 -14.50 -15.93
N MET A 66 -2.62 -13.50 -15.28
CA MET A 66 -1.56 -12.67 -15.84
C MET A 66 -0.16 -13.33 -15.79
N GLY A 67 -0.04 -14.52 -15.16
CA GLY A 67 1.22 -15.27 -15.05
C GLY A 67 2.09 -14.86 -13.85
N TYR A 68 1.47 -14.31 -12.79
CA TYR A 68 2.11 -13.93 -11.54
C TYR A 68 1.69 -14.82 -10.35
N GLY A 69 2.25 -14.57 -9.18
CA GLY A 69 1.96 -15.31 -7.93
C GLY A 69 2.83 -16.54 -7.72
N ASN A 70 3.68 -16.90 -8.68
CA ASN A 70 4.52 -18.09 -8.58
C ASN A 70 5.79 -17.86 -7.74
N LYS A 71 6.21 -16.61 -7.59
CA LYS A 71 7.38 -16.22 -6.81
C LYS A 71 7.00 -15.15 -5.81
N PHE A 72 7.74 -15.07 -4.71
CA PHE A 72 7.56 -14.05 -3.70
C PHE A 72 7.68 -12.65 -4.33
N GLN A 73 6.64 -11.87 -4.20
CA GLN A 73 6.51 -10.48 -4.68
C GLN A 73 6.81 -10.26 -6.17
N ASP A 74 6.55 -11.27 -7.03
CA ASP A 74 6.50 -11.08 -8.49
C ASP A 74 5.27 -10.25 -8.92
N PHE A 75 4.32 -10.07 -8.01
CA PHE A 75 3.17 -9.18 -8.06
C PHE A 75 2.88 -8.66 -6.65
N LYS A 76 2.32 -7.46 -6.50
CA LYS A 76 1.95 -6.90 -5.20
C LYS A 76 0.42 -6.80 -5.09
N CYS A 77 -0.16 -7.39 -4.05
CA CYS A 77 -1.56 -7.16 -3.68
C CYS A 77 -1.61 -6.63 -2.25
N ASN A 78 -1.87 -5.33 -2.11
CA ASN A 78 -1.70 -4.61 -0.86
C ASN A 78 -2.99 -4.57 -0.05
N VAL A 79 -2.89 -4.82 1.26
CA VAL A 79 -4.00 -4.73 2.21
C VAL A 79 -3.54 -3.97 3.46
N HIS A 80 -4.37 -3.06 3.95
CA HIS A 80 -4.09 -2.38 5.21
C HIS A 80 -4.10 -3.36 6.40
N ILE A 81 -3.25 -3.12 7.39
CA ILE A 81 -3.32 -3.79 8.68
C ILE A 81 -4.56 -3.30 9.44
N GLY A 82 -5.71 -3.89 9.10
CA GLY A 82 -7.02 -3.50 9.62
C GLY A 82 -7.67 -4.59 10.46
N GLY A 83 -8.73 -4.22 11.20
CA GLY A 83 -9.48 -5.13 12.06
C GLY A 83 -8.95 -5.18 13.49
N LYS A 84 -9.78 -5.65 14.43
CA LYS A 84 -9.46 -5.62 15.87
C LYS A 84 -8.36 -6.58 16.30
N ARG A 85 -8.08 -7.62 15.47
CA ARG A 85 -7.11 -8.66 15.81
C ARG A 85 -5.68 -8.29 15.38
N GLY A 86 -5.50 -7.22 14.59
CA GLY A 86 -4.20 -6.69 14.20
C GLY A 86 -3.23 -7.74 13.64
N PRO A 87 -1.94 -7.70 14.01
CA PRO A 87 -0.92 -8.61 13.49
C PRO A 87 -1.28 -10.08 13.65
N GLN A 88 -1.81 -10.50 14.80
CA GLN A 88 -2.18 -11.90 15.00
C GLN A 88 -3.30 -12.34 14.06
N GLY A 89 -4.26 -11.46 13.77
CA GLY A 89 -5.32 -11.74 12.80
C GLY A 89 -4.79 -11.95 11.39
N ILE A 90 -3.80 -11.17 10.98
CA ILE A 90 -3.11 -11.34 9.69
C ILE A 90 -2.39 -12.70 9.63
N ILE A 91 -1.63 -13.06 10.68
CA ILE A 91 -0.93 -14.36 10.76
C ILE A 91 -1.91 -15.53 10.63
N ASP A 92 -3.07 -15.45 11.28
CA ASP A 92 -4.10 -16.48 11.19
C ASP A 92 -4.75 -16.55 9.80
N ALA A 93 -4.97 -15.39 9.16
CA ALA A 93 -5.51 -15.32 7.80
C ALA A 93 -4.52 -15.91 6.77
N LEU A 94 -3.23 -15.63 6.91
CA LEU A 94 -2.17 -16.20 6.05
C LEU A 94 -2.19 -17.71 5.96
N ARG A 95 -2.59 -18.42 7.04
CA ARG A 95 -2.69 -19.88 7.06
C ARG A 95 -3.82 -20.41 6.19
N LYS A 96 -4.82 -19.57 5.88
CA LYS A 96 -5.97 -19.90 5.06
C LYS A 96 -5.78 -19.53 3.58
N LEU A 97 -4.84 -18.66 3.27
CA LEU A 97 -4.54 -18.21 1.91
C LEU A 97 -3.77 -19.27 1.12
N SER A 98 -4.00 -19.32 -0.20
CA SER A 98 -3.22 -20.14 -1.13
C SER A 98 -1.73 -19.74 -1.14
N PRO A 99 -0.82 -20.63 -1.60
CA PRO A 99 0.60 -20.28 -1.72
C PRO A 99 0.82 -19.04 -2.59
N GLU A 100 0.11 -18.89 -3.70
CA GLU A 100 0.20 -17.76 -4.62
C GLU A 100 -0.31 -16.48 -3.98
N ALA A 101 -1.42 -16.56 -3.22
CA ALA A 101 -1.93 -15.41 -2.46
C ALA A 101 -0.90 -14.92 -1.42
N ARG A 102 -0.24 -15.85 -0.71
CA ARG A 102 0.86 -15.50 0.22
C ARG A 102 2.06 -14.88 -0.48
N ASN A 103 2.36 -15.31 -1.71
CA ASN A 103 3.47 -14.74 -2.47
C ASN A 103 3.24 -13.28 -2.85
N ILE A 104 1.99 -12.88 -3.10
CA ILE A 104 1.67 -11.52 -3.57
C ILE A 104 1.17 -10.58 -2.47
N LEU A 105 0.82 -11.11 -1.28
CA LEU A 105 0.31 -10.29 -0.18
C LEU A 105 1.38 -9.33 0.33
N THR A 106 0.98 -8.07 0.47
CA THR A 106 1.69 -7.06 1.27
C THR A 106 0.76 -6.48 2.32
N ILE A 107 1.33 -6.12 3.47
CA ILE A 107 0.59 -5.47 4.55
C ILE A 107 1.11 -4.05 4.74
N GLU A 108 0.19 -3.10 4.74
CA GLU A 108 0.43 -1.67 4.89
C GLU A 108 0.03 -1.18 6.28
N ASN A 109 0.84 -0.31 6.88
CA ASN A 109 0.51 0.36 8.14
C ASN A 109 -0.71 1.28 7.98
N ALA A 110 -1.55 1.32 9.01
CA ALA A 110 -2.73 2.17 9.04
C ALA A 110 -2.50 3.47 9.84
N GLU A 111 -3.36 4.44 9.62
CA GLU A 111 -3.24 5.77 10.20
C GLU A 111 -3.87 5.92 11.60
N TYR A 112 -4.59 4.89 12.12
CA TYR A 112 -5.30 5.00 13.40
C TYR A 112 -5.02 3.89 14.41
N THR A 113 -5.33 2.63 14.06
CA THR A 113 -5.33 1.55 15.06
C THR A 113 -4.01 0.81 15.10
N TRP A 114 -3.46 0.50 13.95
CA TRP A 114 -2.28 -0.34 13.80
C TRP A 114 -1.25 0.40 12.94
N GLY A 115 -0.36 1.13 13.58
CA GLY A 115 0.70 1.87 12.91
C GLY A 115 1.88 0.98 12.50
N LEU A 116 2.97 1.62 12.09
CA LEU A 116 4.16 0.97 11.58
C LEU A 116 4.71 -0.11 12.53
N GLU A 117 4.85 0.19 13.82
CA GLU A 117 5.42 -0.74 14.81
C GLU A 117 4.68 -2.09 14.84
N HIS A 118 3.36 -2.05 14.69
CA HIS A 118 2.55 -3.27 14.62
C HIS A 118 2.73 -4.02 13.30
N SER A 119 2.93 -3.30 12.19
CA SER A 119 3.23 -3.94 10.91
C SER A 119 4.58 -4.65 10.94
N LEU A 120 5.57 -4.11 11.66
CA LEU A 120 6.90 -4.73 11.80
C LEU A 120 6.86 -6.11 12.48
N GLU A 121 5.83 -6.41 13.28
CA GLU A 121 5.62 -7.74 13.87
C GLU A 121 5.38 -8.83 12.80
N LEU A 122 5.07 -8.44 11.57
CA LEU A 122 4.78 -9.34 10.43
C LEU A 122 5.99 -9.59 9.51
N VAL A 123 7.19 -9.10 9.86
CA VAL A 123 8.40 -9.14 9.01
C VAL A 123 8.73 -10.55 8.48
N ASP A 124 8.55 -11.58 9.30
CA ASP A 124 8.83 -12.97 8.94
C ASP A 124 7.70 -13.63 8.12
N HIS A 125 6.56 -12.96 8.00
CA HIS A 125 5.34 -13.53 7.45
C HIS A 125 5.00 -13.04 6.04
N CYS A 126 5.17 -11.74 5.76
CA CYS A 126 4.83 -11.13 4.47
C CYS A 126 5.66 -9.86 4.23
N ALA A 127 5.67 -9.38 2.99
CA ALA A 127 6.27 -8.10 2.67
C ALA A 127 5.46 -6.92 3.27
N LEU A 128 6.16 -5.92 3.79
CA LEU A 128 5.58 -4.76 4.46
C LEU A 128 5.64 -3.53 3.54
N VAL A 129 4.53 -2.85 3.39
CA VAL A 129 4.45 -1.56 2.71
C VAL A 129 4.39 -0.46 3.78
N LEU A 130 5.34 0.46 3.72
CA LEU A 130 5.29 1.69 4.50
C LEU A 130 4.49 2.72 3.71
N ASP A 131 3.30 3.08 4.20
CA ASP A 131 2.70 4.35 3.82
C ASP A 131 3.25 5.42 4.77
N ILE A 132 4.05 6.32 4.18
CA ILE A 132 4.75 7.38 4.95
C ILE A 132 3.79 8.47 5.44
N HIS A 133 2.65 8.66 4.75
CA HIS A 133 1.63 9.61 5.19
C HIS A 133 0.76 9.04 6.31
N HIS A 134 0.37 7.75 6.23
CA HIS A 134 -0.29 7.07 7.34
C HIS A 134 0.59 7.07 8.60
N HIS A 135 1.89 6.83 8.43
CA HIS A 135 2.84 6.91 9.54
C HIS A 135 2.87 8.32 10.16
N TRP A 136 2.94 9.38 9.34
CA TRP A 136 2.91 10.76 9.81
C TRP A 136 1.63 11.07 10.62
N ILE A 137 0.48 10.58 10.20
CA ILE A 137 -0.80 10.73 10.93
C ILE A 137 -0.78 9.93 12.24
N TYR A 138 -0.36 8.66 12.19
CA TYR A 138 -0.36 7.76 13.35
C TYR A 138 0.61 8.23 14.45
N SER A 139 1.82 8.58 14.05
CA SER A 139 2.88 9.06 14.96
C SER A 139 2.67 10.49 15.43
N LYS A 140 1.68 11.19 14.89
CA LYS A 140 1.37 12.60 15.17
C LYS A 140 2.49 13.55 14.76
N GLY A 141 3.04 13.33 13.56
CA GLY A 141 3.94 14.27 12.92
C GLY A 141 5.37 13.80 12.67
N GLU A 142 5.68 12.53 12.91
CA GLU A 142 7.01 12.00 12.60
C GLU A 142 7.22 11.88 11.07
N TYR A 143 8.22 12.55 10.57
CA TYR A 143 8.77 12.35 9.23
C TYR A 143 9.87 11.31 9.33
N ILE A 144 9.53 10.02 9.10
CA ILE A 144 10.50 8.92 9.17
C ILE A 144 11.58 9.11 8.11
N GLU A 145 12.84 9.05 8.52
CA GLU A 145 13.98 9.23 7.61
C GLU A 145 14.32 7.94 6.88
N SER A 146 14.94 8.04 5.69
CA SER A 146 15.26 6.89 4.85
C SER A 146 16.31 5.95 5.45
N ASP A 147 17.07 6.40 6.45
CA ASP A 147 18.07 5.64 7.20
C ASP A 147 17.61 5.14 8.58
N ASP A 148 16.33 5.33 8.92
CA ASP A 148 15.75 4.82 10.16
C ASP A 148 15.87 3.30 10.28
N ASN A 149 16.14 2.80 11.47
CA ASN A 149 16.32 1.37 11.72
C ASN A 149 15.09 0.52 11.33
N ARG A 150 13.89 1.08 11.40
CA ARG A 150 12.63 0.43 10.98
C ARG A 150 12.60 0.15 9.47
N ILE A 151 13.27 1.00 8.68
CA ILE A 151 13.41 0.81 7.22
C ILE A 151 14.19 -0.47 6.91
N LYS A 152 15.20 -0.81 7.72
CA LYS A 152 15.93 -2.08 7.56
C LYS A 152 14.99 -3.28 7.73
N VAL A 153 14.14 -3.27 8.75
CA VAL A 153 13.16 -4.35 8.99
C VAL A 153 12.17 -4.45 7.82
N ILE A 154 11.69 -3.31 7.31
CA ILE A 154 10.83 -3.31 6.12
C ILE A 154 11.55 -3.94 4.93
N LYS A 155 12.79 -3.54 4.64
CA LYS A 155 13.61 -4.11 3.55
C LYS A 155 13.79 -5.62 3.70
N ASP A 156 14.08 -6.10 4.90
CA ASP A 156 14.25 -7.51 5.20
C ASP A 156 12.98 -8.33 4.89
N SER A 157 11.79 -7.76 5.11
CA SER A 157 10.51 -8.39 4.78
C SER A 157 10.32 -8.67 3.27
N TRP A 158 11.04 -7.94 2.41
CA TRP A 158 10.95 -8.08 0.94
C TRP A 158 11.92 -9.13 0.36
N ARG A 159 12.80 -9.73 1.16
CA ARG A 159 13.65 -10.88 0.77
C ARG A 159 14.38 -10.63 -0.54
N ASP A 160 15.12 -9.52 -0.63
CA ASP A 160 15.88 -9.04 -1.80
C ASP A 160 15.04 -8.53 -2.99
N VAL A 161 13.71 -8.56 -2.93
CA VAL A 161 12.87 -7.83 -3.88
C VAL A 161 12.86 -6.36 -3.49
N ARG A 162 13.01 -5.44 -4.46
CA ARG A 162 12.95 -3.99 -4.18
C ARG A 162 11.61 -3.64 -3.54
N PRO A 163 11.59 -3.01 -2.35
CA PRO A 163 10.35 -2.65 -1.66
C PRO A 163 9.50 -1.65 -2.45
N VAL A 164 8.23 -1.55 -2.06
CA VAL A 164 7.33 -0.47 -2.47
C VAL A 164 6.86 0.24 -1.22
N ILE A 165 6.85 1.56 -1.23
CA ILE A 165 6.20 2.41 -0.24
C ILE A 165 5.02 3.13 -0.88
N HIS A 166 4.08 3.59 -0.03
CA HIS A 166 3.01 4.47 -0.46
C HIS A 166 3.27 5.91 -0.03
N TYR A 167 2.89 6.83 -0.88
CA TYR A 167 3.04 8.26 -0.66
C TYR A 167 1.79 9.04 -1.04
N SER A 168 1.34 9.84 -0.12
CA SER A 168 0.36 10.90 -0.33
C SER A 168 0.73 12.14 0.49
N VAL A 169 0.01 13.24 0.28
CA VAL A 169 0.15 14.48 1.04
C VAL A 169 -1.24 14.98 1.42
N SER A 170 -1.36 15.64 2.57
CA SER A 170 -2.61 16.28 3.01
C SER A 170 -3.12 17.24 1.94
N ARG A 171 -4.44 17.35 1.82
CA ARG A 171 -5.09 18.17 0.79
C ARG A 171 -4.71 19.63 0.89
N GLU A 172 -4.41 20.24 -0.25
CA GLU A 172 -4.13 21.66 -0.38
C GLU A 172 -5.30 22.54 0.15
N ASP A 173 -6.54 22.17 -0.16
CA ASP A 173 -7.75 22.86 0.30
C ASP A 173 -8.03 22.70 1.82
N VAL A 174 -7.32 21.80 2.48
CA VAL A 174 -7.31 21.66 3.95
C VAL A 174 -6.24 22.56 4.56
N LEU A 175 -5.05 22.63 3.94
CA LEU A 175 -3.91 23.39 4.40
C LEU A 175 -3.78 24.73 3.63
N VAL A 176 -4.90 25.45 3.51
CA VAL A 176 -4.95 26.77 2.84
C VAL A 176 -3.91 27.71 3.45
N GLU A 177 -3.16 28.41 2.59
CA GLU A 177 -2.08 29.35 2.98
C GLU A 177 -0.86 28.70 3.65
N HIS A 178 -0.77 27.37 3.69
CA HIS A 178 0.46 26.71 4.13
C HIS A 178 1.55 26.88 3.07
N ASP A 179 2.74 27.29 3.51
CA ASP A 179 3.90 27.44 2.63
C ASP A 179 4.29 26.09 2.01
N PRO A 180 4.29 25.94 0.67
CA PRO A 180 4.66 24.68 0.03
C PRO A 180 6.12 24.27 0.26
N ASP A 181 6.97 25.20 0.67
CA ASP A 181 8.38 24.93 0.95
C ASP A 181 8.67 24.67 2.45
N GLN A 182 7.61 24.43 3.24
CA GLN A 182 7.70 24.03 4.64
C GLN A 182 6.99 22.69 4.88
N LEU A 183 7.58 21.86 5.74
CA LEU A 183 6.94 20.64 6.20
C LEU A 183 5.76 20.99 7.12
N PRO A 184 4.56 20.41 6.92
CA PRO A 184 3.44 20.55 7.84
C PRO A 184 3.79 20.08 9.26
N ASP A 185 3.61 20.94 10.25
CA ASP A 185 3.76 20.59 11.66
C ASP A 185 2.43 20.07 12.21
N TYR A 186 2.34 18.76 12.47
CA TYR A 186 1.13 18.10 12.95
C TYR A 186 0.64 18.70 14.27
N GLN A 187 1.54 19.00 15.22
CA GLN A 187 1.18 19.52 16.53
C GLN A 187 0.62 20.94 16.42
N LEU A 188 1.25 21.79 15.62
CA LEU A 188 0.75 23.12 15.33
C LEU A 188 -0.62 23.04 14.65
N LEU A 189 -0.77 22.25 13.60
CA LEU A 189 -2.03 22.11 12.86
C LEU A 189 -3.16 21.63 13.77
N THR A 190 -2.92 20.65 14.63
CA THR A 190 -3.95 20.16 15.56
C THR A 190 -4.29 21.20 16.62
N SER A 191 -3.34 22.00 17.08
CA SER A 191 -3.59 23.13 18.00
C SER A 191 -4.45 24.23 17.36
N LEU A 192 -4.39 24.38 16.04
CA LEU A 192 -5.22 25.28 15.24
C LEU A 192 -6.61 24.68 14.87
N GLY A 193 -6.91 23.48 15.36
CA GLY A 193 -8.22 22.82 15.18
C GLY A 193 -8.34 21.88 13.98
N PHE A 194 -7.23 21.58 13.28
CA PHE A 194 -7.26 20.54 12.25
C PHE A 194 -7.35 19.15 12.90
N THR A 195 -8.27 18.33 12.40
CA THR A 195 -8.42 16.95 12.88
C THR A 195 -7.58 15.99 12.05
N SER A 196 -7.11 14.88 12.64
CA SER A 196 -6.42 13.81 11.92
C SER A 196 -7.22 13.34 10.70
N THR A 197 -8.55 13.29 10.80
CA THR A 197 -9.43 12.91 9.69
C THR A 197 -9.32 13.87 8.48
N ARG A 198 -9.13 15.17 8.73
CA ARG A 198 -8.91 16.14 7.65
C ARG A 198 -7.49 16.04 7.11
N LEU A 199 -6.50 15.90 7.99
CA LEU A 199 -5.08 15.84 7.62
C LEU A 199 -4.73 14.58 6.81
N ARG A 200 -5.39 13.42 7.06
CA ARG A 200 -5.15 12.18 6.33
C ARG A 200 -5.69 12.16 4.90
N ALA A 201 -6.59 13.08 4.56
CA ALA A 201 -7.21 13.07 3.24
C ALA A 201 -6.19 13.40 2.15
N HIS A 202 -6.08 12.49 1.17
CA HIS A 202 -5.12 12.61 0.06
C HIS A 202 -5.46 13.79 -0.83
N SER A 203 -4.45 14.58 -1.20
CA SER A 203 -4.55 15.68 -2.14
C SER A 203 -4.82 15.20 -3.57
N ASP A 204 -5.28 16.10 -4.40
CA ASP A 204 -5.41 15.88 -5.84
C ASP A 204 -4.01 15.81 -6.49
N TYR A 205 -3.08 16.65 -6.05
CA TYR A 205 -1.71 16.77 -6.55
C TYR A 205 -0.68 16.80 -5.42
N TYR A 206 0.59 16.65 -5.75
CA TYR A 206 1.74 16.77 -4.83
C TYR A 206 2.19 18.22 -4.74
N TRP A 207 1.40 19.04 -4.06
CA TRP A 207 1.56 20.50 -4.01
C TRP A 207 2.67 21.00 -3.07
N ASN A 208 3.03 20.23 -2.02
CA ASN A 208 4.03 20.64 -1.04
C ASN A 208 5.42 20.12 -1.43
N ASN A 209 6.33 21.04 -1.73
CA ASN A 209 7.69 20.73 -2.19
C ASN A 209 8.54 20.08 -1.10
N SER A 210 8.41 20.53 0.16
CA SER A 210 9.18 19.96 1.27
C SER A 210 8.79 18.52 1.57
N VAL A 211 7.49 18.19 1.54
CA VAL A 211 7.00 16.80 1.69
C VAL A 211 7.44 15.95 0.50
N ASN A 212 7.41 16.50 -0.72
CA ASN A 212 7.89 15.81 -1.91
C ASN A 212 9.38 15.48 -1.82
N ASN A 213 10.20 16.42 -1.38
CA ASN A 213 11.65 16.21 -1.22
C ASN A 213 11.94 15.16 -0.14
N TRP A 214 11.22 15.18 0.98
CA TRP A 214 11.32 14.13 2.00
C TRP A 214 10.90 12.77 1.45
N ALA A 215 9.76 12.66 0.78
CA ALA A 215 9.30 11.41 0.19
C ALA A 215 10.31 10.87 -0.83
N ALA A 216 10.93 11.74 -1.62
CA ALA A 216 11.92 11.37 -2.64
C ALA A 216 13.18 10.71 -2.05
N THR A 217 13.56 11.01 -0.79
CA THR A 217 14.71 10.35 -0.14
C THR A 217 14.53 8.83 -0.05
N HIS A 218 13.31 8.34 0.06
CA HIS A 218 13.00 6.91 0.11
C HIS A 218 13.22 6.19 -1.23
N ASN A 219 13.36 6.93 -2.36
CA ASN A 219 13.66 6.31 -3.65
C ASN A 219 15.04 5.62 -3.70
N GLU A 220 15.91 5.87 -2.74
CA GLU A 220 17.19 5.15 -2.62
C GLU A 220 16.99 3.65 -2.40
N TRP A 221 15.90 3.25 -1.73
CA TRP A 221 15.68 1.87 -1.33
C TRP A 221 14.34 1.25 -1.77
N ALA A 222 13.36 2.05 -2.18
CA ALA A 222 12.02 1.59 -2.56
C ALA A 222 11.52 2.26 -3.82
N ASP A 223 10.56 1.63 -4.49
CA ASP A 223 9.70 2.30 -5.47
C ASP A 223 8.60 3.07 -4.72
N ILE A 224 8.24 4.25 -5.20
CA ILE A 224 7.23 5.11 -4.57
C ILE A 224 5.90 4.98 -5.32
N MET A 225 4.90 4.36 -4.68
CA MET A 225 3.52 4.34 -5.18
C MET A 225 2.83 5.66 -4.83
N CYS A 226 2.52 6.43 -5.86
CA CYS A 226 1.89 7.73 -5.74
C CYS A 226 0.36 7.60 -5.61
N GLU A 227 -0.21 8.08 -4.49
CA GLU A 227 -1.64 7.93 -4.18
C GLU A 227 -2.45 9.23 -4.25
N ALA A 228 -1.98 10.23 -4.99
CA ALA A 228 -2.77 11.43 -5.28
C ALA A 228 -4.00 11.10 -6.14
N LYS A 229 -5.10 11.86 -5.96
CA LYS A 229 -6.37 11.57 -6.64
C LYS A 229 -6.31 11.72 -8.15
N GLN A 230 -5.45 12.62 -8.68
CA GLN A 230 -5.25 12.83 -10.11
C GLN A 230 -4.29 11.81 -10.75
N LYS A 231 -3.89 10.76 -10.02
CA LYS A 231 -3.17 9.60 -10.55
C LYS A 231 -1.88 10.01 -11.30
N ASN A 232 -1.75 9.56 -12.57
CA ASN A 232 -0.60 9.87 -13.41
C ASN A 232 -0.42 11.37 -13.69
N LEU A 233 -1.48 12.16 -13.69
CA LEU A 233 -1.38 13.61 -13.84
C LEU A 233 -0.70 14.27 -12.62
N ALA A 234 -0.80 13.66 -11.46
CA ALA A 234 -0.13 14.13 -10.25
C ALA A 234 1.29 13.56 -10.12
N SER A 235 1.52 12.28 -10.44
CA SER A 235 2.82 11.64 -10.27
C SER A 235 3.86 12.15 -11.27
N GLU A 236 3.47 12.49 -12.50
CA GLU A 236 4.42 12.98 -13.52
C GLU A 236 5.16 14.27 -13.09
N PRO A 237 4.51 15.33 -12.58
CA PRO A 237 5.20 16.49 -12.04
C PRO A 237 6.09 16.18 -10.83
N PHE A 238 5.67 15.27 -9.94
CA PHE A 238 6.47 14.84 -8.80
C PHE A 238 7.77 14.17 -9.26
N ILE A 239 7.68 13.20 -10.17
CA ILE A 239 8.86 12.51 -10.73
C ILE A 239 9.83 13.52 -11.37
N LYS A 240 9.33 14.45 -12.18
CA LYS A 240 10.19 15.43 -12.89
C LYS A 240 10.89 16.43 -11.97
N LYS A 241 10.33 16.68 -10.78
CA LYS A 241 10.87 17.71 -9.86
C LYS A 241 11.67 17.15 -8.71
N SER A 242 11.36 15.92 -8.28
CA SER A 242 11.86 15.36 -7.02
C SER A 242 12.63 14.05 -7.16
N LEU A 243 12.55 13.38 -8.32
CA LEU A 243 13.28 12.17 -8.67
C LEU A 243 14.09 12.37 -9.95
#